data_4159cb1c9656bb2fe6b785f72a731268
#
_entry.id   4159cb1c9656bb2fe6b785f72a731268
#
_cell.length_a   1.000
_cell.length_b   1.000
_cell.length_c   1.000
_cell.angle_alpha   90.00
_cell.angle_beta   90.00
_cell.angle_gamma   90.00
#
_symmetry.space_group_name_H-M   'P 1'
#
loop_
_entity.id
_entity.type
_entity.pdbx_description
1 polymer ?
#
loop_
_entity_poly.entity_id
_entity_poly.type
_entity_poly.pdbx_seq_one_letter_code
_entity_poly.pdbx_strand_id
1 'polypeptide(L)'
;IDLLAPDIYDTGFKDWAGQYALDDNPLFIPESRCCTNSGVRALYVFGAHEAIGFSPFAIDQSGQKEQEEIKNAYSLLASLAPLLLKSSAKGSKKGFLVDQEHPSCQTTDGDITLTLRHYFTLPWDPRATNGSEWPEGGAIVMRLSPYEYLIAGKGVVAEFKTATEFQQEHQQTLGEDGFAQHGSNAPHTSAIEKSFTGQRIGIGTVDEVSVNPDGSLNYLRRLCGDQTHQGRHVRIGVDAYQILHVKLYKY
;
A
#
# COMPACT_ATOMS: atom_id res chain seq x y z
N ILE A 1 -14.41 32.45 -2.70
CA ILE A 1 -14.15 31.24 -1.88
C ILE A 1 -12.73 30.85 -2.17
N ASP A 2 -11.90 30.77 -1.14
CA ASP A 2 -10.46 30.50 -1.30
C ASP A 2 -10.15 28.99 -1.20
N LEU A 3 -11.04 28.19 -0.58
CA LEU A 3 -10.89 26.77 -0.41
C LEU A 3 -12.25 26.11 -0.20
N LEU A 4 -12.49 25.00 -0.90
CA LEU A 4 -13.61 24.09 -0.63
C LEU A 4 -13.09 22.88 0.15
N ALA A 5 -13.58 22.72 1.37
CA ALA A 5 -13.16 21.65 2.28
C ALA A 5 -14.37 20.75 2.61
N PRO A 6 -14.34 19.46 2.25
CA PRO A 6 -15.49 18.57 2.47
C PRO A 6 -15.50 17.99 3.89
N ASP A 7 -16.70 17.84 4.46
CA ASP A 7 -16.96 16.99 5.60
C ASP A 7 -17.37 15.62 5.07
N ILE A 8 -16.52 14.59 5.26
CA ILE A 8 -16.72 13.28 4.64
C ILE A 8 -17.16 12.24 5.69
N TYR A 9 -18.46 11.97 5.71
CA TYR A 9 -19.07 10.95 6.55
C TYR A 9 -19.60 9.73 5.78
N ASP A 10 -19.62 9.82 4.46
CA ASP A 10 -20.13 8.81 3.56
C ASP A 10 -19.18 7.61 3.42
N THR A 11 -19.71 6.48 2.92
CA THR A 11 -18.97 5.25 2.66
C THR A 11 -18.02 5.38 1.48
N GLY A 12 -18.33 6.21 0.47
CA GLY A 12 -17.49 6.47 -0.71
C GLY A 12 -16.31 7.42 -0.45
N PHE A 13 -15.58 7.25 0.67
CA PHE A 13 -14.50 8.17 1.09
C PHE A 13 -13.48 8.50 -0.01
N LYS A 14 -13.04 7.47 -0.75
CA LYS A 14 -12.07 7.64 -1.85
C LYS A 14 -12.56 8.57 -2.96
N ASP A 15 -13.80 8.35 -3.38
CA ASP A 15 -14.41 9.09 -4.48
C ASP A 15 -14.67 10.54 -4.07
N TRP A 16 -15.18 10.75 -2.85
CA TRP A 16 -15.37 12.09 -2.31
C TRP A 16 -14.06 12.85 -2.17
N ALA A 17 -13.04 12.24 -1.58
CA ALA A 17 -11.73 12.88 -1.45
C ALA A 17 -11.16 13.27 -2.82
N GLY A 18 -11.29 12.39 -3.83
CA GLY A 18 -10.84 12.66 -5.20
C GLY A 18 -11.58 13.82 -5.88
N GLN A 19 -12.87 14.00 -5.60
CA GLN A 19 -13.66 15.10 -6.20
C GLN A 19 -13.25 16.48 -5.69
N TYR A 20 -12.70 16.58 -4.48
CA TYR A 20 -12.25 17.86 -3.90
C TYR A 20 -10.75 18.12 -4.08
N ALA A 21 -9.98 17.13 -4.51
CA ALA A 21 -8.55 17.24 -4.78
C ALA A 21 -8.33 17.76 -6.21
N LEU A 22 -8.44 19.06 -6.42
CA LEU A 22 -8.28 19.71 -7.72
C LEU A 22 -6.98 20.52 -7.77
N ASP A 23 -6.49 20.82 -8.98
CA ASP A 23 -5.25 21.60 -9.17
C ASP A 23 -5.33 23.01 -8.53
N ASP A 24 -6.53 23.59 -8.44
CA ASP A 24 -6.81 24.90 -7.84
C ASP A 24 -7.48 24.81 -6.46
N ASN A 25 -7.70 23.61 -5.94
CA ASN A 25 -8.29 23.37 -4.62
C ASN A 25 -7.50 22.29 -3.87
N PRO A 26 -6.48 22.66 -3.08
CA PRO A 26 -5.74 21.69 -2.27
C PRO A 26 -6.69 21.00 -1.28
N LEU A 27 -6.60 19.68 -1.19
CA LEU A 27 -7.49 18.90 -0.35
C LEU A 27 -7.26 19.18 1.13
N PHE A 28 -8.31 19.64 1.79
CA PHE A 28 -8.40 19.74 3.24
C PHE A 28 -9.69 19.07 3.71
N ILE A 29 -9.60 18.09 4.59
CA ILE A 29 -10.76 17.41 5.17
C ILE A 29 -10.87 17.83 6.65
N PRO A 30 -11.66 18.87 6.97
CA PRO A 30 -11.78 19.40 8.32
C PRO A 30 -12.60 18.48 9.23
N GLU A 31 -13.49 17.66 8.63
CA GLU A 31 -14.28 16.68 9.34
C GLU A 31 -14.38 15.37 8.57
N SER A 32 -14.26 14.26 9.28
CA SER A 32 -14.57 12.93 8.76
C SER A 32 -15.08 12.03 9.88
N ARG A 33 -15.76 10.94 9.53
CA ARG A 33 -16.15 9.94 10.52
C ARG A 33 -14.92 9.44 11.28
N CYS A 34 -14.94 9.57 12.61
CA CYS A 34 -13.92 8.97 13.47
C CYS A 34 -14.23 7.46 13.61
N CYS A 35 -13.37 6.61 13.05
CA CYS A 35 -13.51 5.16 13.06
C CYS A 35 -12.14 4.48 13.01
N THR A 36 -12.12 3.15 13.13
CA THR A 36 -10.89 2.34 13.08
C THR A 36 -10.19 2.36 11.71
N ASN A 37 -10.80 2.94 10.68
CA ASN A 37 -10.19 3.14 9.36
C ASN A 37 -9.62 4.56 9.16
N SER A 38 -9.85 5.48 10.11
CA SER A 38 -9.45 6.89 9.97
C SER A 38 -7.94 7.06 9.71
N GLY A 39 -7.12 6.22 10.32
CA GLY A 39 -5.67 6.29 10.15
C GLY A 39 -5.21 5.95 8.74
N VAL A 40 -5.71 4.86 8.13
CA VAL A 40 -5.35 4.49 6.76
C VAL A 40 -5.92 5.45 5.73
N ARG A 41 -7.08 6.07 6.01
CA ARG A 41 -7.66 7.14 5.20
C ARG A 41 -6.79 8.40 5.21
N ALA A 42 -6.24 8.77 6.38
CA ALA A 42 -5.24 9.83 6.47
C ALA A 42 -4.02 9.55 5.58
N LEU A 43 -3.44 8.34 5.67
CA LEU A 43 -2.32 7.95 4.79
C LEU A 43 -2.67 8.08 3.31
N TYR A 44 -3.87 7.64 2.94
CA TYR A 44 -4.34 7.73 1.56
C TYR A 44 -4.37 9.17 1.06
N VAL A 45 -5.01 10.09 1.77
CA VAL A 45 -5.18 11.47 1.28
C VAL A 45 -3.85 12.24 1.25
N PHE A 46 -2.95 12.01 2.22
CA PHE A 46 -1.62 12.62 2.19
C PHE A 46 -0.73 12.04 1.07
N GLY A 47 -0.89 10.76 0.75
CA GLY A 47 -0.12 10.09 -0.30
C GLY A 47 -0.66 10.29 -1.71
N ALA A 48 -1.98 10.23 -1.90
CA ALA A 48 -2.63 10.28 -3.20
C ALA A 48 -2.96 11.72 -3.66
N HIS A 49 -3.37 12.58 -2.73
CA HIS A 49 -3.94 13.89 -3.03
C HIS A 49 -3.12 15.05 -2.46
N GLU A 50 -1.97 14.78 -1.83
CA GLU A 50 -1.15 15.81 -1.18
C GLU A 50 -1.96 16.69 -0.21
N ALA A 51 -2.92 16.08 0.49
CA ALA A 51 -3.82 16.78 1.39
C ALA A 51 -3.04 17.65 2.38
N ILE A 52 -3.56 18.86 2.65
CA ILE A 52 -2.97 19.78 3.61
C ILE A 52 -3.46 19.57 5.04
N GLY A 53 -4.54 18.78 5.22
CA GLY A 53 -5.06 18.39 6.52
C GLY A 53 -6.13 17.32 6.44
N PHE A 54 -6.26 16.57 7.54
CA PHE A 54 -7.27 15.53 7.74
C PHE A 54 -7.61 15.47 9.24
N SER A 55 -8.90 15.62 9.58
CA SER A 55 -9.35 15.69 10.97
C SER A 55 -10.58 14.81 11.20
N PRO A 56 -10.45 13.65 11.85
CA PRO A 56 -11.60 12.90 12.34
C PRO A 56 -12.37 13.70 13.40
N PHE A 57 -13.69 13.73 13.27
CA PHE A 57 -14.55 14.49 14.17
C PHE A 57 -14.65 13.83 15.55
N ALA A 58 -14.71 14.64 16.61
CA ALA A 58 -14.88 14.21 18.00
C ALA A 58 -13.85 13.14 18.46
N ILE A 59 -12.61 13.32 18.07
CA ILE A 59 -11.50 12.39 18.37
C ILE A 59 -11.33 12.16 19.89
N ASP A 60 -11.60 13.17 20.71
CA ASP A 60 -11.55 13.14 22.18
C ASP A 60 -12.69 12.35 22.82
N GLN A 61 -13.78 12.12 22.07
CA GLN A 61 -14.97 11.40 22.51
C GLN A 61 -15.10 10.02 21.87
N SER A 62 -14.19 9.66 20.97
CA SER A 62 -14.18 8.37 20.30
C SER A 62 -13.72 7.23 21.21
N GLY A 63 -13.98 5.98 20.83
CA GLY A 63 -13.56 4.80 21.57
C GLY A 63 -12.03 4.66 21.62
N GLN A 64 -11.54 3.86 22.55
CA GLN A 64 -10.09 3.65 22.73
C GLN A 64 -9.40 3.12 21.47
N LYS A 65 -10.08 2.24 20.71
CA LYS A 65 -9.54 1.66 19.46
C LYS A 65 -9.35 2.72 18.39
N GLU A 66 -10.33 3.61 18.23
CA GLU A 66 -10.28 4.71 17.27
C GLU A 66 -9.19 5.71 17.65
N GLN A 67 -9.06 6.04 18.95
CA GLN A 67 -8.01 6.94 19.45
C GLN A 67 -6.61 6.34 19.21
N GLU A 68 -6.41 5.05 19.51
CA GLU A 68 -5.15 4.36 19.25
C GLU A 68 -4.80 4.32 17.75
N GLU A 69 -5.79 4.04 16.92
CA GLU A 69 -5.63 4.01 15.47
C GLU A 69 -5.14 5.36 14.94
N ILE A 70 -5.80 6.44 15.32
CA ILE A 70 -5.44 7.80 14.90
C ILE A 70 -4.07 8.19 15.44
N LYS A 71 -3.80 7.91 16.73
CA LYS A 71 -2.50 8.18 17.34
C LYS A 71 -1.36 7.50 16.57
N ASN A 72 -1.53 6.22 16.25
CA ASN A 72 -0.51 5.45 15.55
C ASN A 72 -0.28 5.95 14.12
N ALA A 73 -1.37 6.24 13.40
CA ALA A 73 -1.31 6.79 12.05
C ALA A 73 -0.65 8.18 12.02
N TYR A 74 -1.03 9.05 12.94
CA TYR A 74 -0.46 10.40 13.02
C TYR A 74 1.00 10.38 13.46
N SER A 75 1.39 9.46 14.34
CA SER A 75 2.79 9.24 14.69
C SER A 75 3.61 8.79 13.48
N LEU A 76 3.04 7.89 12.66
CA LEU A 76 3.66 7.47 11.40
C LEU A 76 3.80 8.65 10.43
N LEU A 77 2.72 9.40 10.19
CA LEU A 77 2.73 10.58 9.31
C LEU A 77 3.73 11.64 9.77
N ALA A 78 3.78 11.93 11.07
CA ALA A 78 4.73 12.86 11.63
C ALA A 78 6.18 12.40 11.41
N SER A 79 6.46 11.11 11.55
CA SER A 79 7.79 10.55 11.26
C SER A 79 8.14 10.62 9.77
N LEU A 80 7.17 10.49 8.87
CA LEU A 80 7.35 10.59 7.43
C LEU A 80 7.45 12.03 6.93
N ALA A 81 7.04 13.03 7.71
CA ALA A 81 6.98 14.42 7.29
C ALA A 81 8.27 14.95 6.63
N PRO A 82 9.50 14.65 7.13
CA PRO A 82 10.73 15.08 6.48
C PRO A 82 10.87 14.53 5.04
N LEU A 83 10.38 13.32 4.77
CA LEU A 83 10.40 12.72 3.44
C LEU A 83 9.24 13.23 2.58
N LEU A 84 8.05 13.34 3.12
CA LEU A 84 6.87 13.83 2.40
C LEU A 84 7.08 15.27 1.90
N LEU A 85 7.71 16.11 2.70
CA LEU A 85 8.02 17.50 2.34
C LEU A 85 9.12 17.60 1.28
N LYS A 86 10.12 16.68 1.29
CA LYS A 86 11.18 16.62 0.28
C LYS A 86 10.69 16.05 -1.04
N SER A 87 9.73 15.15 -1.01
CA SER A 87 9.20 14.46 -2.20
C SER A 87 8.08 15.24 -2.90
N SER A 88 8.10 16.56 -2.79
CA SER A 88 7.11 17.45 -3.41
C SER A 88 7.08 17.37 -4.96
N ALA A 89 7.96 16.58 -5.58
CA ALA A 89 7.85 16.29 -7.00
C ALA A 89 6.62 15.40 -7.25
N LYS A 90 5.69 15.92 -8.02
CA LYS A 90 4.47 15.22 -8.46
C LYS A 90 4.84 13.85 -9.03
N GLY A 91 4.35 12.76 -8.42
CA GLY A 91 4.61 11.38 -8.86
C GLY A 91 5.69 10.60 -8.08
N SER A 92 6.43 11.22 -7.15
CA SER A 92 7.41 10.49 -6.31
C SER A 92 6.77 9.69 -5.17
N LYS A 93 5.53 10.05 -4.79
CA LYS A 93 4.74 9.37 -3.77
C LYS A 93 3.36 9.01 -4.32
N LYS A 94 2.79 7.95 -3.79
CA LYS A 94 1.43 7.48 -4.12
C LYS A 94 0.75 7.00 -2.85
N GLY A 95 -0.53 7.36 -2.68
CA GLY A 95 -1.37 6.87 -1.61
C GLY A 95 -2.28 5.76 -2.12
N PHE A 96 -2.46 4.75 -1.29
CA PHE A 96 -3.30 3.59 -1.58
C PHE A 96 -4.28 3.34 -0.44
N LEU A 97 -5.52 3.05 -0.81
CA LEU A 97 -6.59 2.61 0.09
C LEU A 97 -7.28 1.42 -0.55
N VAL A 98 -7.34 0.31 0.17
CA VAL A 98 -7.94 -0.96 -0.26
C VAL A 98 -8.90 -1.46 0.81
N ASP A 99 -9.96 -2.11 0.38
CA ASP A 99 -11.01 -2.66 1.23
C ASP A 99 -11.49 -4.01 0.67
N GLN A 100 -12.59 -4.53 1.19
CA GLN A 100 -13.14 -5.81 0.76
C GLN A 100 -13.80 -5.74 -0.63
N GLU A 101 -14.36 -4.59 -1.01
CA GLU A 101 -15.01 -4.39 -2.31
C GLU A 101 -13.97 -4.06 -3.39
N HIS A 102 -12.91 -3.34 -3.00
CA HIS A 102 -11.80 -2.95 -3.88
C HIS A 102 -10.48 -3.47 -3.29
N PRO A 103 -10.26 -4.80 -3.32
CA PRO A 103 -9.17 -5.44 -2.57
C PRO A 103 -7.78 -5.21 -3.16
N SER A 104 -7.67 -4.63 -4.35
CA SER A 104 -6.39 -4.35 -4.99
C SER A 104 -6.42 -3.11 -5.87
N CYS A 105 -5.27 -2.50 -6.02
CA CYS A 105 -5.03 -1.41 -6.97
C CYS A 105 -3.62 -1.50 -7.55
N GLN A 106 -3.43 -0.88 -8.70
CA GLN A 106 -2.18 -0.94 -9.44
C GLN A 106 -1.72 0.43 -9.87
N THR A 107 -0.42 0.57 -9.99
CA THR A 107 0.20 1.75 -10.58
C THR A 107 1.48 1.38 -11.27
N THR A 108 1.84 2.16 -12.30
CA THR A 108 3.11 2.02 -13.00
C THR A 108 4.04 3.14 -12.58
N ASP A 109 5.30 2.81 -12.37
CA ASP A 109 6.38 3.73 -12.06
C ASP A 109 7.61 3.37 -12.91
N GLY A 110 7.78 4.07 -14.02
CA GLY A 110 8.73 3.71 -15.05
C GLY A 110 8.39 2.36 -15.69
N ASP A 111 9.30 1.41 -15.60
CA ASP A 111 9.13 0.03 -16.10
C ASP A 111 8.64 -0.95 -15.03
N ILE A 112 8.32 -0.45 -13.83
CA ILE A 112 7.86 -1.26 -12.70
C ILE A 112 6.36 -1.06 -12.53
N THR A 113 5.63 -2.17 -12.50
CA THR A 113 4.24 -2.24 -12.07
C THR A 113 4.22 -2.63 -10.59
N LEU A 114 3.67 -1.74 -9.78
CA LEU A 114 3.36 -1.99 -8.38
C LEU A 114 1.90 -2.37 -8.25
N THR A 115 1.65 -3.55 -7.72
CA THR A 115 0.31 -3.98 -7.28
C THR A 115 0.26 -3.92 -5.76
N LEU A 116 -0.69 -3.18 -5.22
CA LEU A 116 -0.96 -3.15 -3.79
C LEU A 116 -2.34 -3.76 -3.55
N ARG A 117 -2.42 -4.72 -2.64
CA ARG A 117 -3.67 -5.39 -2.29
C ARG A 117 -3.86 -5.48 -0.78
N HIS A 118 -5.09 -5.71 -0.37
CA HIS A 118 -5.43 -5.89 1.04
C HIS A 118 -4.74 -7.14 1.61
N TYR A 119 -4.32 -7.07 2.87
CA TYR A 119 -3.60 -8.17 3.53
C TYR A 119 -4.40 -9.48 3.54
N PHE A 120 -5.73 -9.42 3.68
CA PHE A 120 -6.59 -10.61 3.69
C PHE A 120 -6.84 -11.25 2.32
N THR A 121 -6.24 -10.73 1.25
CA THR A 121 -6.21 -11.41 -0.05
C THR A 121 -5.15 -12.52 -0.11
N LEU A 122 -4.35 -12.69 0.93
CA LEU A 122 -3.37 -13.78 1.00
C LEU A 122 -4.10 -15.13 1.07
N PRO A 123 -3.82 -16.09 0.16
CA PRO A 123 -4.60 -17.33 0.06
C PRO A 123 -4.59 -18.19 1.32
N TRP A 124 -3.56 -18.05 2.15
CA TRP A 124 -3.43 -18.80 3.41
C TRP A 124 -4.01 -18.06 4.62
N ASP A 125 -4.50 -16.83 4.46
CA ASP A 125 -5.16 -16.12 5.55
C ASP A 125 -6.62 -16.59 5.65
N PRO A 126 -7.04 -17.18 6.78
CA PRO A 126 -8.42 -17.70 6.90
C PRO A 126 -9.48 -16.64 6.76
N ARG A 127 -9.13 -15.36 6.96
CA ARG A 127 -10.05 -14.23 6.82
C ARG A 127 -10.36 -13.89 5.37
N ALA A 128 -9.61 -14.44 4.42
CA ALA A 128 -9.89 -14.31 2.99
C ALA A 128 -11.26 -14.91 2.61
N THR A 129 -11.69 -15.99 3.29
CA THR A 129 -12.86 -16.78 2.88
C THR A 129 -13.85 -17.09 3.99
N ASN A 130 -13.59 -16.73 5.24
CA ASN A 130 -14.43 -17.10 6.39
C ASN A 130 -15.62 -16.16 6.64
N GLY A 131 -15.85 -15.17 5.76
CA GLY A 131 -16.95 -14.19 5.91
C GLY A 131 -16.65 -13.07 6.92
N SER A 132 -15.41 -12.92 7.39
CA SER A 132 -15.03 -11.80 8.25
C SER A 132 -15.14 -10.48 7.48
N GLU A 133 -15.58 -9.42 8.17
CA GLU A 133 -15.45 -8.07 7.66
C GLU A 133 -13.97 -7.67 7.65
N TRP A 134 -13.56 -6.99 6.58
CA TRP A 134 -12.18 -6.51 6.44
C TRP A 134 -12.09 -5.05 6.89
N PRO A 135 -11.14 -4.71 7.79
CA PRO A 135 -10.79 -3.31 7.99
C PRO A 135 -10.18 -2.77 6.69
N GLU A 136 -10.27 -1.47 6.45
CA GLU A 136 -9.53 -0.87 5.34
C GLU A 136 -8.01 -1.04 5.56
N GLY A 137 -7.28 -1.30 4.48
CA GLY A 137 -5.83 -1.26 4.42
C GLY A 137 -5.36 -0.03 3.65
N GLY A 138 -4.25 0.56 4.04
CA GLY A 138 -3.74 1.73 3.34
C GLY A 138 -2.25 1.95 3.53
N ALA A 139 -1.64 2.59 2.53
CA ALA A 139 -0.22 2.89 2.57
C ALA A 139 0.14 4.13 1.74
N ILE A 140 1.21 4.78 2.14
CA ILE A 140 1.99 5.69 1.30
C ILE A 140 3.17 4.91 0.75
N VAL A 141 3.34 4.93 -0.55
CA VAL A 141 4.52 4.39 -1.24
C VAL A 141 5.32 5.54 -1.82
N MET A 142 6.58 5.62 -1.46
CA MET A 142 7.52 6.63 -1.98
C MET A 142 8.65 5.95 -2.73
N ARG A 143 8.94 6.43 -3.93
CA ARG A 143 10.13 6.02 -4.67
C ARG A 143 11.33 6.84 -4.20
N LEU A 144 12.35 6.17 -3.69
CA LEU A 144 13.59 6.80 -3.23
C LEU A 144 14.66 6.82 -4.34
N SER A 145 14.70 5.78 -5.16
CA SER A 145 15.56 5.64 -6.34
C SER A 145 14.92 4.69 -7.36
N PRO A 146 15.48 4.45 -8.54
CA PRO A 146 14.87 3.59 -9.55
C PRO A 146 14.42 2.20 -9.08
N TYR A 147 15.11 1.64 -8.09
CA TYR A 147 14.83 0.31 -7.53
C TYR A 147 14.74 0.31 -6.01
N GLU A 148 14.44 1.47 -5.41
CA GLU A 148 14.26 1.59 -3.97
C GLU A 148 12.97 2.31 -3.64
N TYR A 149 12.20 1.70 -2.74
CA TYR A 149 10.89 2.19 -2.32
C TYR A 149 10.79 2.21 -0.80
N LEU A 150 10.03 3.16 -0.29
CA LEU A 150 9.55 3.16 1.07
C LEU A 150 8.05 2.88 1.04
N ILE A 151 7.60 1.90 1.81
CA ILE A 151 6.18 1.57 1.98
C ILE A 151 5.83 1.79 3.45
N ALA A 152 4.94 2.72 3.71
CA ALA A 152 4.51 3.06 5.06
C ALA A 152 3.00 2.93 5.17
N GLY A 153 2.52 2.05 6.06
CA GLY A 153 1.09 1.80 6.15
C GLY A 153 0.72 0.65 7.05
N LYS A 154 -0.46 0.08 6.77
CA LYS A 154 -1.09 -0.99 7.54
C LYS A 154 -2.06 -1.79 6.66
N GLY A 155 -2.13 -3.11 6.86
CA GLY A 155 -3.13 -3.97 6.21
C GLY A 155 -2.91 -4.20 4.72
N VAL A 156 -1.67 -4.16 4.22
CA VAL A 156 -1.37 -4.19 2.79
C VAL A 156 -0.30 -5.21 2.41
N VAL A 157 -0.38 -5.67 1.18
CA VAL A 157 0.63 -6.48 0.50
C VAL A 157 1.02 -5.77 -0.78
N ALA A 158 2.32 -5.58 -1.01
CA ALA A 158 2.84 -4.97 -2.23
C ALA A 158 3.68 -5.95 -3.04
N GLU A 159 3.46 -5.97 -4.34
CA GLU A 159 4.18 -6.79 -5.33
C GLU A 159 4.75 -5.89 -6.42
N PHE A 160 5.94 -6.23 -6.88
CA PHE A 160 6.65 -5.48 -7.90
C PHE A 160 6.97 -6.40 -9.07
N LYS A 161 6.62 -5.98 -10.29
CA LYS A 161 6.88 -6.72 -11.52
C LYS A 161 7.29 -5.76 -12.64
N THR A 162 7.99 -6.26 -13.64
CA THR A 162 8.10 -5.50 -14.89
C THR A 162 6.74 -5.46 -15.60
N ALA A 163 6.52 -4.48 -16.47
CA ALA A 163 5.30 -4.44 -17.28
C ALA A 163 5.11 -5.71 -18.11
N THR A 164 6.21 -6.26 -18.65
CA THR A 164 6.19 -7.50 -19.41
C THR A 164 5.85 -8.71 -18.56
N GLU A 165 6.44 -8.81 -17.36
CA GLU A 165 6.17 -9.87 -16.40
C GLU A 165 4.70 -9.85 -15.96
N PHE A 166 4.18 -8.66 -15.67
CA PHE A 166 2.78 -8.46 -15.32
C PHE A 166 1.83 -8.91 -16.44
N GLN A 167 2.09 -8.50 -17.69
CA GLN A 167 1.27 -8.90 -18.84
C GLN A 167 1.28 -10.41 -19.11
N GLN A 168 2.44 -11.06 -18.98
CA GLN A 168 2.56 -12.50 -19.24
C GLN A 168 1.88 -13.33 -18.15
N GLU A 169 1.92 -12.93 -16.89
CA GLU A 169 1.21 -13.64 -15.81
C GLU A 169 -0.30 -13.54 -15.94
N HIS A 170 -0.85 -12.42 -16.41
CA HIS A 170 -2.29 -12.29 -16.67
C HIS A 170 -2.79 -13.15 -17.83
N GLN A 171 -1.88 -13.71 -18.62
CA GLN A 171 -2.21 -14.70 -19.64
C GLN A 171 -2.14 -16.15 -19.12
N GLN A 172 -1.66 -16.38 -17.91
CA GLN A 172 -1.58 -17.69 -17.26
C GLN A 172 -2.68 -17.82 -16.21
N THR A 173 -3.41 -18.92 -16.23
CA THR A 173 -4.36 -19.25 -15.17
C THR A 173 -3.56 -19.70 -13.94
N LEU A 174 -3.60 -18.92 -12.88
CA LEU A 174 -3.00 -19.26 -11.60
C LEU A 174 -3.98 -20.08 -10.76
N GLY A 175 -3.49 -21.07 -10.01
CA GLY A 175 -4.25 -21.78 -9.00
C GLY A 175 -4.53 -20.91 -7.78
N GLU A 176 -5.43 -21.36 -6.90
CA GLU A 176 -5.78 -20.68 -5.64
C GLU A 176 -4.56 -20.49 -4.72
N ASP A 177 -3.52 -21.31 -4.88
CA ASP A 177 -2.25 -21.22 -4.15
C ASP A 177 -1.25 -20.19 -4.77
N GLY A 178 -1.63 -19.55 -5.89
CA GLY A 178 -0.78 -18.59 -6.62
C GLY A 178 0.27 -19.24 -7.51
N PHE A 179 0.20 -20.56 -7.72
CA PHE A 179 1.05 -21.28 -8.67
C PHE A 179 0.31 -21.49 -9.98
N ALA A 180 1.06 -21.60 -11.10
CA ALA A 180 0.47 -21.89 -12.40
C ALA A 180 -0.27 -23.24 -12.36
N GLN A 181 -1.56 -23.25 -12.71
CA GLN A 181 -2.32 -24.49 -12.81
C GLN A 181 -1.83 -25.28 -14.00
N HIS A 182 -1.28 -26.45 -13.74
CA HIS A 182 -1.06 -27.46 -14.77
C HIS A 182 -2.32 -28.33 -14.85
N GLY A 183 -2.94 -28.35 -16.02
CA GLY A 183 -4.05 -29.26 -16.26
C GLY A 183 -3.64 -30.70 -15.90
N SER A 184 -4.53 -31.44 -15.24
CA SER A 184 -4.32 -32.79 -14.73
C SER A 184 -3.87 -33.84 -15.78
N ASN A 185 -3.75 -33.48 -17.03
CA ASN A 185 -3.36 -34.33 -18.17
C ASN A 185 -2.18 -33.78 -18.99
N ALA A 186 -1.46 -32.77 -18.51
CA ALA A 186 -0.28 -32.29 -19.22
C ALA A 186 0.91 -33.23 -18.92
N PRO A 187 1.65 -33.71 -19.93
CA PRO A 187 2.86 -34.49 -19.69
C PRO A 187 3.86 -33.61 -18.91
N HIS A 188 4.43 -34.17 -17.88
CA HIS A 188 5.29 -33.53 -16.87
C HIS A 188 6.53 -32.76 -17.40
N THR A 189 6.77 -32.73 -18.68
CA THR A 189 8.05 -32.29 -19.25
C THR A 189 8.01 -31.00 -20.08
N SER A 190 6.84 -30.43 -20.38
CA SER A 190 6.81 -29.30 -21.33
C SER A 190 6.18 -28.01 -20.81
N ALA A 191 5.59 -28.01 -19.65
CA ALA A 191 4.91 -26.84 -19.09
C ALA A 191 5.82 -25.87 -18.33
N ILE A 192 7.00 -26.33 -17.91
CA ILE A 192 7.98 -25.51 -17.16
C ILE A 192 8.76 -24.56 -18.08
N GLU A 193 8.73 -24.79 -19.38
CA GLU A 193 9.59 -24.10 -20.35
C GLU A 193 8.89 -23.12 -21.29
N LYS A 194 7.69 -22.66 -21.03
CA LYS A 194 7.35 -21.34 -21.56
C LYS A 194 8.07 -20.32 -20.69
N SER A 195 9.40 -20.36 -20.87
CA SER A 195 10.31 -19.45 -20.21
C SER A 195 9.84 -18.03 -20.46
N PHE A 196 9.58 -17.32 -19.39
CA PHE A 196 9.45 -15.90 -19.40
C PHE A 196 10.65 -15.31 -20.15
N THR A 197 10.39 -14.63 -21.26
CA THR A 197 11.43 -13.95 -22.01
C THR A 197 11.41 -12.48 -21.66
N GLY A 198 12.37 -12.04 -20.89
CA GLY A 198 12.48 -10.64 -20.49
C GLY A 198 13.13 -10.46 -19.12
N GLN A 199 13.30 -9.21 -18.71
CA GLN A 199 13.80 -8.89 -17.38
C GLN A 199 12.67 -9.01 -16.36
N ARG A 200 12.98 -9.61 -15.23
CA ARG A 200 12.12 -9.72 -14.06
C ARG A 200 12.57 -8.79 -12.95
N ILE A 201 11.65 -8.50 -12.02
CA ILE A 201 11.94 -7.81 -10.78
C ILE A 201 11.93 -8.81 -9.63
N GLY A 202 13.01 -8.80 -8.85
CA GLY A 202 13.09 -9.50 -7.57
C GLY A 202 13.17 -8.52 -6.40
N ILE A 203 12.69 -8.94 -5.24
CA ILE A 203 12.85 -8.21 -3.99
C ILE A 203 14.19 -8.65 -3.38
N GLY A 204 15.16 -7.73 -3.37
CA GLY A 204 16.50 -7.99 -2.81
C GLY A 204 16.48 -7.91 -1.28
N THR A 205 15.91 -6.84 -0.73
CA THR A 205 15.78 -6.68 0.72
C THR A 205 14.47 -5.98 1.09
N VAL A 206 13.95 -6.34 2.25
CA VAL A 206 12.87 -5.62 2.93
C VAL A 206 13.32 -5.36 4.35
N ASP A 207 13.55 -4.10 4.67
CA ASP A 207 14.03 -3.68 5.99
C ASP A 207 12.97 -2.83 6.68
N GLU A 208 12.62 -3.18 7.90
CA GLU A 208 11.83 -2.30 8.77
C GLU A 208 12.73 -1.17 9.24
N VAL A 209 12.25 0.06 9.08
CA VAL A 209 13.02 1.26 9.35
C VAL A 209 12.20 2.29 10.14
N SER A 210 12.90 3.23 10.77
CA SER A 210 12.32 4.50 11.22
C SER A 210 12.95 5.66 10.44
N VAL A 211 12.27 6.79 10.39
CA VAL A 211 12.74 7.99 9.71
C VAL A 211 13.24 8.99 10.75
N ASN A 212 14.46 9.46 10.57
CA ASN A 212 15.06 10.49 11.41
C ASN A 212 14.56 11.90 11.02
N PRO A 213 14.68 12.90 11.89
CA PRO A 213 14.24 14.27 11.59
C PRO A 213 14.89 14.90 10.34
N ASP A 214 16.06 14.45 9.93
CA ASP A 214 16.76 14.88 8.70
C ASP A 214 16.27 14.14 7.44
N GLY A 215 15.38 13.13 7.62
CA GLY A 215 14.85 12.28 6.57
C GLY A 215 15.74 11.08 6.22
N SER A 216 16.84 10.85 6.96
CA SER A 216 17.60 9.61 6.84
C SER A 216 16.86 8.43 7.44
N LEU A 217 17.14 7.23 6.93
CA LEU A 217 16.52 6.01 7.42
C LEU A 217 17.39 5.36 8.49
N ASN A 218 16.77 5.00 9.61
CA ASN A 218 17.41 4.21 10.65
C ASN A 218 16.90 2.77 10.57
N TYR A 219 17.82 1.82 10.37
CA TYR A 219 17.52 0.40 10.27
C TYR A 219 17.09 -0.17 11.63
N LEU A 220 16.00 -0.91 11.63
CA LEU A 220 15.49 -1.63 12.82
C LEU A 220 15.75 -3.14 12.69
N ARG A 221 15.26 -3.76 11.61
CA ARG A 221 15.46 -5.20 11.35
C ARG A 221 15.20 -5.53 9.90
N ARG A 222 15.73 -6.66 9.44
CA ARG A 222 15.43 -7.24 8.12
C ARG A 222 14.28 -8.23 8.22
N LEU A 223 13.37 -8.16 7.26
CA LEU A 223 12.33 -9.14 7.05
C LEU A 223 12.80 -10.13 5.96
N CYS A 224 12.64 -11.43 6.22
CA CYS A 224 13.08 -12.47 5.30
C CYS A 224 12.23 -13.74 5.44
N GLY A 225 12.47 -14.73 4.59
CA GLY A 225 11.79 -16.01 4.62
C GLY A 225 10.27 -15.85 4.48
N ASP A 226 9.52 -16.37 5.45
CA ASP A 226 8.05 -16.32 5.43
C ASP A 226 7.48 -14.92 5.54
N GLN A 227 8.21 -13.97 6.15
CA GLN A 227 7.76 -12.57 6.28
C GLN A 227 7.65 -11.87 4.93
N THR A 228 8.42 -12.29 3.93
CA THR A 228 8.40 -11.76 2.56
C THR A 228 7.90 -12.77 1.54
N HIS A 229 7.34 -13.89 2.00
CA HIS A 229 7.00 -15.03 1.14
C HIS A 229 8.16 -15.39 0.19
N GLN A 230 9.34 -15.57 0.77
CA GLN A 230 10.57 -15.89 0.03
C GLN A 230 10.93 -14.87 -1.06
N GLY A 231 10.72 -13.58 -0.77
CA GLY A 231 11.04 -12.48 -1.69
C GLY A 231 9.98 -12.18 -2.76
N ARG A 232 8.76 -12.68 -2.61
CA ARG A 232 7.66 -12.41 -3.56
C ARG A 232 6.82 -11.20 -3.21
N HIS A 233 6.67 -10.90 -1.92
CA HIS A 233 5.82 -9.81 -1.46
C HIS A 233 6.50 -8.97 -0.38
N VAL A 234 6.07 -7.71 -0.30
CA VAL A 234 6.26 -6.86 0.88
C VAL A 234 4.93 -6.84 1.64
N ARG A 235 4.92 -7.19 2.92
CA ARG A 235 3.69 -7.33 3.71
C ARG A 235 3.73 -6.47 4.96
N ILE A 236 2.66 -5.72 5.19
CA ILE A 236 2.38 -5.03 6.44
C ILE A 236 1.04 -5.54 6.96
N GLY A 237 1.05 -6.15 8.14
CA GLY A 237 -0.14 -6.73 8.75
C GLY A 237 -1.20 -5.69 9.15
N VAL A 238 -2.36 -6.18 9.58
CA VAL A 238 -3.50 -5.34 9.98
C VAL A 238 -3.41 -4.82 11.42
N ASP A 239 -2.44 -5.29 12.21
CA ASP A 239 -2.38 -5.02 13.63
C ASP A 239 -1.51 -3.80 13.99
N ALA A 240 -0.60 -3.40 13.11
CA ALA A 240 0.33 -2.31 13.38
C ALA A 240 0.76 -1.56 12.12
N TYR A 241 1.01 -0.27 12.27
CA TYR A 241 1.68 0.54 11.26
C TYR A 241 3.17 0.25 11.21
N GLN A 242 3.71 0.12 9.99
CA GLN A 242 5.13 -0.11 9.77
C GLN A 242 5.65 0.76 8.62
N ILE A 243 6.95 1.02 8.64
CA ILE A 243 7.69 1.63 7.54
C ILE A 243 8.69 0.60 7.04
N LEU A 244 8.57 0.21 5.77
CA LEU A 244 9.42 -0.79 5.14
C LEU A 244 10.22 -0.16 4.01
N HIS A 245 11.53 -0.30 4.05
CA HIS A 245 12.46 0.06 2.98
C HIS A 245 12.69 -1.16 2.10
N VAL A 246 12.39 -1.05 0.83
CA VAL A 246 12.41 -2.13 -0.15
C VAL A 246 13.47 -1.84 -1.20
N LYS A 247 14.39 -2.76 -1.40
CA LYS A 247 15.34 -2.73 -2.52
C LYS A 247 15.01 -3.84 -3.50
N LEU A 248 14.84 -3.45 -4.74
CA LEU A 248 14.56 -4.34 -5.87
C LEU A 248 15.83 -4.59 -6.66
N TYR A 249 15.82 -5.66 -7.46
CA TYR A 249 16.84 -5.93 -8.47
C TYR A 249 16.21 -6.53 -9.71
N LYS A 250 16.85 -6.30 -10.87
CA LYS A 250 16.48 -6.97 -12.12
C LYS A 250 17.33 -8.22 -12.33
N TYR A 251 16.73 -9.24 -12.93
CA TYR A 251 17.40 -10.47 -13.31
C TYR A 251 16.80 -11.07 -14.58
#